data_280795d9d155d5d4b417654d9f672a3c
#
_entry.id   280795d9d155d5d4b417654d9f672a3c
#
_cell.length_a   1.000
_cell.length_b   1.000
_cell.length_c   1.000
_cell.angle_alpha   90.00
_cell.angle_beta   90.00
_cell.angle_gamma   90.00
#
_symmetry.space_group_name_H-M   'P 1'
#
loop_
_entity.id
_entity.type
_entity.pdbx_description
1 polymer ?
#
loop_
_entity_poly.entity_id
_entity_poly.type
_entity_poly.pdbx_seq_one_letter_code
_entity_poly.pdbx_strand_id
1 'polypeptide(L)'
;MRIEKKVSYYLKEKGYGPNLKYVRQNQNQPNKKYVNENIFEIINTEEKAYWLGFMFADGCVNRTSDRIELSLKEDDYNHIQNFKSFLESEHVIGKKKKTINGKTYISYRLGITNKKLKQDLIRHDCVPNKTKILRFPTLEKELVKHFIRGYVDGDGCITSHCTSKVSLEILGTKEFLIEILKFYNLETDKYIYSFKHSDINRLVLTGIKAFNVIKDLYDNSNIYLDRKFNLYNKFAPLFRNK
;
A
#
# COMPACT_ATOMS: atom_id res chain seq x y z
N MET A 1 -5.36 19.18 -17.08
CA MET A 1 -6.68 19.82 -16.84
C MET A 1 -7.83 18.84 -16.55
N ARG A 2 -7.93 17.63 -17.13
CA ARG A 2 -9.02 16.66 -16.84
C ARG A 2 -8.86 15.91 -15.50
N ILE A 3 -7.66 15.64 -15.04
CA ILE A 3 -7.39 14.85 -13.82
C ILE A 3 -7.61 15.67 -12.56
N GLU A 4 -7.17 16.92 -12.53
CA GLU A 4 -7.39 17.81 -11.37
C GLU A 4 -8.87 18.07 -11.09
N LYS A 5 -9.71 18.18 -12.14
CA LYS A 5 -11.16 18.31 -12.00
C LYS A 5 -11.80 17.05 -11.41
N LYS A 6 -11.34 15.85 -11.77
CA LYS A 6 -11.86 14.58 -11.23
C LYS A 6 -11.53 14.41 -9.74
N VAL A 7 -10.29 14.71 -9.34
CA VAL A 7 -9.86 14.63 -7.92
C VAL A 7 -10.59 15.67 -7.08
N SER A 8 -10.71 16.91 -7.56
CA SER A 8 -11.45 17.98 -6.89
C SER A 8 -12.93 17.65 -6.73
N TYR A 9 -13.57 17.08 -7.75
CA TYR A 9 -14.97 16.65 -7.70
C TYR A 9 -15.18 15.53 -6.68
N TYR A 10 -14.33 14.48 -6.72
CA TYR A 10 -14.39 13.34 -5.80
C TYR A 10 -14.20 13.75 -4.33
N LEU A 11 -13.22 14.61 -4.07
CA LEU A 11 -12.97 15.13 -2.72
C LEU A 11 -14.13 15.98 -2.21
N LYS A 12 -14.77 16.75 -3.08
CA LYS A 12 -15.94 17.60 -2.77
C LYS A 12 -17.18 16.76 -2.46
N GLU A 13 -17.44 15.73 -3.27
CA GLU A 13 -18.58 14.81 -3.11
C GLU A 13 -18.50 13.99 -1.83
N LYS A 14 -17.30 13.67 -1.36
CA LYS A 14 -17.03 12.93 -0.12
C LYS A 14 -16.75 13.81 1.10
N GLY A 15 -16.98 15.12 1.01
CA GLY A 15 -16.78 16.08 2.10
C GLY A 15 -15.30 16.40 2.40
N TYR A 16 -14.40 16.09 1.47
CA TYR A 16 -12.98 16.42 1.54
C TYR A 16 -12.64 17.74 0.82
N GLY A 17 -13.52 18.73 0.88
CA GLY A 17 -13.27 20.04 0.27
C GLY A 17 -11.97 20.66 0.81
N PRO A 18 -11.20 21.38 -0.03
CA PRO A 18 -10.03 22.10 0.45
C PRO A 18 -10.47 23.16 1.45
N ASN A 19 -9.94 23.06 2.67
CA ASN A 19 -10.07 24.12 3.63
C ASN A 19 -9.11 25.26 3.22
N LEU A 20 -9.58 26.14 2.34
CA LEU A 20 -8.79 27.21 1.69
C LEU A 20 -8.32 28.32 2.66
N LYS A 21 -8.50 28.18 3.97
CA LYS A 21 -8.23 29.26 4.94
C LYS A 21 -6.86 29.25 5.61
N TYR A 22 -5.93 28.35 5.28
CA TYR A 22 -4.59 28.35 5.87
C TYR A 22 -3.47 28.19 4.83
N VAL A 23 -3.32 29.18 3.96
CA VAL A 23 -2.03 29.43 3.31
C VAL A 23 -1.24 30.37 4.20
N ARG A 24 -0.62 29.87 5.26
CA ARG A 24 0.51 30.56 5.87
C ARG A 24 1.73 30.26 5.00
N GLN A 25 2.18 31.26 4.26
CA GLN A 25 3.52 31.32 3.72
C GLN A 25 4.50 31.35 4.91
N ASN A 26 4.99 30.19 5.33
CA ASN A 26 6.15 30.09 6.22
C ASN A 26 7.39 29.83 5.35
N GLN A 27 7.84 30.88 4.68
CA GLN A 27 9.23 31.03 4.29
C GLN A 27 10.02 31.26 5.59
N ASN A 28 11.05 30.44 5.84
CA ASN A 28 11.95 30.43 7.02
C ASN A 28 11.45 29.64 8.24
N GLN A 29 11.44 28.29 8.11
CA GLN A 29 11.57 27.43 9.29
C GLN A 29 13.01 26.86 9.32
N PRO A 30 13.83 27.21 10.31
CA PRO A 30 15.24 26.79 10.39
C PRO A 30 15.46 25.29 10.66
N ASN A 31 14.42 24.44 10.63
CA ASN A 31 14.47 23.00 10.90
C ASN A 31 13.60 22.16 9.93
N LYS A 32 13.38 22.61 8.69
CA LYS A 32 12.65 21.81 7.72
C LYS A 32 13.54 20.65 7.26
N LYS A 33 13.29 19.45 7.78
CA LYS A 33 13.96 18.22 7.35
C LYS A 33 13.69 17.95 5.89
N TYR A 34 14.73 17.57 5.17
CA TYR A 34 14.64 17.23 3.76
C TYR A 34 13.78 15.98 3.53
N VAL A 35 13.09 15.95 2.40
CA VAL A 35 12.43 14.80 1.81
C VAL A 35 12.28 15.06 0.31
N ASN A 36 12.46 14.04 -0.53
CA ASN A 36 12.19 14.14 -1.95
C ASN A 36 10.67 14.22 -2.19
N GLU A 37 10.16 15.45 -2.28
CA GLU A 37 8.72 15.69 -2.39
C GLU A 37 8.14 15.33 -3.77
N ASN A 38 8.98 15.08 -4.78
CA ASN A 38 8.56 14.72 -6.14
C ASN A 38 8.50 13.21 -6.37
N ILE A 39 8.83 12.39 -5.36
CA ILE A 39 9.03 10.95 -5.53
C ILE A 39 7.77 10.24 -6.05
N PHE A 40 6.57 10.68 -5.65
CA PHE A 40 5.28 10.15 -6.10
C PHE A 40 4.62 10.99 -7.22
N GLU A 41 5.32 11.96 -7.80
CA GLU A 41 4.74 12.79 -8.86
C GLU A 41 4.39 11.96 -10.10
N ILE A 42 5.30 11.09 -10.52
CA ILE A 42 5.12 10.15 -11.64
C ILE A 42 5.51 8.76 -11.16
N ILE A 43 4.60 7.80 -11.31
CA ILE A 43 4.87 6.39 -11.00
C ILE A 43 5.36 5.72 -12.28
N ASN A 44 6.67 5.63 -12.42
CA ASN A 44 7.37 5.14 -13.63
C ASN A 44 8.46 4.10 -13.34
N THR A 45 8.57 3.64 -12.10
CA THR A 45 9.53 2.60 -11.71
C THR A 45 8.87 1.54 -10.84
N GLU A 46 9.46 0.33 -10.80
CA GLU A 46 9.06 -0.75 -9.90
C GLU A 46 8.94 -0.26 -8.46
N GLU A 47 9.97 0.44 -7.97
CA GLU A 47 10.03 0.87 -6.57
C GLU A 47 8.93 1.88 -6.23
N LYS A 48 8.65 2.84 -7.10
CA LYS A 48 7.57 3.81 -6.92
C LYS A 48 6.20 3.13 -6.92
N ALA A 49 5.97 2.20 -7.85
CA ALA A 49 4.72 1.44 -7.90
C ALA A 49 4.55 0.57 -6.64
N TYR A 50 5.61 -0.09 -6.19
CA TYR A 50 5.62 -0.89 -4.96
C TYR A 50 5.26 -0.04 -3.74
N TRP A 51 5.96 1.08 -3.51
CA TRP A 51 5.68 1.94 -2.36
C TRP A 51 4.32 2.62 -2.43
N LEU A 52 3.82 2.92 -3.63
CA LEU A 52 2.43 3.35 -3.78
C LEU A 52 1.47 2.27 -3.30
N GLY A 53 1.65 1.01 -3.71
CA GLY A 53 0.85 -0.12 -3.26
C GLY A 53 0.93 -0.34 -1.75
N PHE A 54 2.12 -0.23 -1.17
CA PHE A 54 2.32 -0.35 0.27
C PHE A 54 1.64 0.80 1.04
N MET A 55 1.68 2.02 0.49
CA MET A 55 0.94 3.16 1.05
C MET A 55 -0.59 2.99 0.91
N PHE A 56 -1.06 2.27 -0.09
CA PHE A 56 -2.47 1.88 -0.20
C PHE A 56 -2.89 0.91 0.90
N ALA A 57 -2.03 0.01 1.33
CA ALA A 57 -2.26 -0.92 2.43
C ALA A 57 -2.09 -0.22 3.79
N ASP A 58 -0.86 -0.11 4.26
CA ASP A 58 -0.50 0.32 5.61
C ASP A 58 -0.31 1.83 5.78
N GLY A 59 -0.23 2.58 4.67
CA GLY A 59 -0.01 4.02 4.71
C GLY A 59 -1.23 4.80 5.20
N CYS A 60 -0.98 5.89 5.91
CA CYS A 60 -1.99 6.84 6.33
C CYS A 60 -1.76 8.20 5.67
N VAL A 61 -2.76 8.67 4.93
CA VAL A 61 -2.85 10.05 4.44
C VAL A 61 -3.81 10.80 5.35
N ASN A 62 -3.30 11.81 6.06
CA ASN A 62 -4.11 12.53 7.05
C ASN A 62 -5.17 13.40 6.38
N ARG A 63 -6.39 13.43 6.95
CA ARG A 63 -7.50 14.19 6.40
C ARG A 63 -7.32 15.71 6.56
N THR A 64 -6.91 16.16 7.72
CA THR A 64 -6.94 17.56 8.14
C THR A 64 -5.59 18.28 8.05
N SER A 65 -4.50 17.54 7.94
CA SER A 65 -3.14 18.07 7.80
C SER A 65 -2.44 17.50 6.57
N ASP A 66 -1.34 18.12 6.16
CA ASP A 66 -0.50 17.66 5.05
C ASP A 66 0.45 16.53 5.46
N ARG A 67 0.02 15.70 6.43
CA ARG A 67 0.83 14.60 6.96
C ARG A 67 0.50 13.30 6.25
N ILE A 68 1.56 12.61 5.84
CA ILE A 68 1.55 11.20 5.47
C ILE A 68 2.30 10.40 6.53
N GLU A 69 1.94 9.14 6.72
CA GLU A 69 2.54 8.31 7.75
C GLU A 69 2.55 6.83 7.35
N LEU A 70 3.64 6.15 7.66
CA LEU A 70 3.74 4.69 7.63
C LEU A 70 4.10 4.20 9.02
N SER A 71 3.38 3.19 9.53
CA SER A 71 3.65 2.60 10.84
C SER A 71 3.68 1.09 10.74
N LEU A 72 4.80 0.47 11.09
CA LEU A 72 5.01 -0.97 10.99
C LEU A 72 5.38 -1.55 12.36
N LYS A 73 5.12 -2.85 12.55
CA LYS A 73 5.56 -3.59 13.73
C LYS A 73 7.09 -3.72 13.79
N GLU A 74 7.61 -4.09 14.92
CA GLU A 74 9.06 -4.21 15.17
C GLU A 74 9.76 -5.16 14.19
N ASP A 75 9.15 -6.31 13.86
CA ASP A 75 9.71 -7.27 12.91
C ASP A 75 9.93 -6.70 11.49
N ASP A 76 9.16 -5.67 11.12
CA ASP A 76 9.22 -5.04 9.81
C ASP A 76 10.02 -3.69 9.87
N TYR A 77 10.89 -3.49 10.90
CA TYR A 77 11.67 -2.26 11.08
C TYR A 77 12.55 -1.92 9.88
N ASN A 78 13.22 -2.90 9.31
CA ASN A 78 14.06 -2.68 8.12
C ASN A 78 13.24 -2.14 6.94
N HIS A 79 12.00 -2.58 6.82
CA HIS A 79 11.13 -2.15 5.74
C HIS A 79 10.73 -0.66 5.87
N ILE A 80 10.49 -0.15 7.08
CA ILE A 80 10.26 1.29 7.27
C ILE A 80 11.54 2.12 7.07
N GLN A 81 12.73 1.54 7.31
CA GLN A 81 14.01 2.17 6.94
C GLN A 81 14.16 2.26 5.42
N ASN A 82 13.81 1.20 4.68
CA ASN A 82 13.80 1.20 3.22
C ASN A 82 12.84 2.27 2.66
N PHE A 83 11.65 2.40 3.26
CA PHE A 83 10.73 3.48 2.89
C PHE A 83 11.30 4.87 3.15
N LYS A 84 11.97 5.07 4.29
CA LYS A 84 12.67 6.33 4.58
C LYS A 84 13.75 6.62 3.54
N SER A 85 14.54 5.63 3.17
CA SER A 85 15.61 5.75 2.16
C SER A 85 15.02 6.06 0.77
N PHE A 86 13.96 5.36 0.37
CA PHE A 86 13.22 5.65 -0.86
C PHE A 86 12.73 7.10 -0.95
N LEU A 87 12.24 7.65 0.15
CA LEU A 87 11.81 9.05 0.24
C LEU A 87 12.98 10.03 0.34
N GLU A 88 14.24 9.56 0.40
CA GLU A 88 15.43 10.38 0.66
C GLU A 88 15.21 11.28 1.89
N SER A 89 14.60 10.75 2.93
CA SER A 89 14.07 11.55 4.03
C SER A 89 15.03 11.65 5.22
N GLU A 90 15.21 12.86 5.73
CA GLU A 90 15.94 13.12 7.01
C GLU A 90 15.05 12.92 8.25
N HIS A 91 13.77 12.65 8.07
CA HIS A 91 12.85 12.50 9.20
C HIS A 91 13.22 11.29 10.08
N VAL A 92 13.00 11.45 11.39
CA VAL A 92 13.29 10.40 12.36
C VAL A 92 12.17 9.37 12.38
N ILE A 93 12.55 8.09 12.38
CA ILE A 93 11.62 7.00 12.65
C ILE A 93 11.36 6.93 14.15
N GLY A 94 10.14 7.22 14.57
CA GLY A 94 9.73 7.20 15.97
C GLY A 94 9.36 5.79 16.42
N LYS A 95 9.78 5.41 17.63
CA LYS A 95 9.38 4.14 18.29
C LYS A 95 8.16 4.39 19.16
N LYS A 96 7.15 3.52 19.05
CA LYS A 96 5.95 3.54 19.89
C LYS A 96 5.81 2.21 20.62
N LYS A 97 5.54 2.27 21.92
CA LYS A 97 5.22 1.13 22.75
C LYS A 97 3.75 1.17 23.14
N LYS A 98 3.05 0.05 23.08
CA LYS A 98 1.67 -0.09 23.52
C LYS A 98 1.52 -1.40 24.29
N THR A 99 1.03 -1.32 25.53
CA THR A 99 0.74 -2.51 26.34
C THR A 99 -0.75 -2.81 26.28
N ILE A 100 -1.10 -4.04 25.90
CA ILE A 100 -2.47 -4.56 25.83
C ILE A 100 -2.47 -5.91 26.54
N ASN A 101 -3.34 -6.10 27.52
CA ASN A 101 -3.46 -7.35 28.29
C ASN A 101 -2.10 -7.87 28.80
N GLY A 102 -1.25 -6.99 29.34
CA GLY A 102 0.08 -7.33 29.86
C GLY A 102 1.16 -7.61 28.82
N LYS A 103 0.83 -7.66 27.53
CA LYS A 103 1.81 -7.81 26.44
C LYS A 103 2.19 -6.45 25.86
N THR A 104 3.49 -6.20 25.72
CA THR A 104 4.02 -4.97 25.10
C THR A 104 4.25 -5.22 23.60
N TYR A 105 3.64 -4.36 22.80
CA TYR A 105 3.81 -4.31 21.34
C TYR A 105 4.64 -3.09 20.99
N ILE A 106 5.63 -3.28 20.15
CA ILE A 106 6.48 -2.23 19.63
C ILE A 106 6.15 -2.01 18.15
N SER A 107 6.01 -0.75 17.77
CA SER A 107 5.88 -0.33 16.38
C SER A 107 6.79 0.86 16.10
N TYR A 108 7.17 0.98 14.85
CA TYR A 108 7.96 2.09 14.36
C TYR A 108 7.14 2.90 13.36
N ARG A 109 7.33 4.23 13.38
CA ARG A 109 6.52 5.16 12.61
C ARG A 109 7.38 6.20 11.94
N LEU A 110 7.24 6.34 10.64
CA LEU A 110 7.74 7.48 9.86
C LEU A 110 6.56 8.37 9.49
N GLY A 111 6.60 9.62 9.93
CA GLY A 111 5.56 10.60 9.62
C GLY A 111 6.18 11.86 9.05
N ILE A 112 5.69 12.30 7.90
CA ILE A 112 6.19 13.41 7.11
C ILE A 112 5.05 14.38 6.85
N THR A 113 5.28 15.68 7.13
CA THR A 113 4.33 16.74 6.80
C THR A 113 4.84 17.45 5.55
N ASN A 114 4.24 17.12 4.40
CA ASN A 114 4.58 17.71 3.12
C ASN A 114 3.35 17.73 2.21
N LYS A 115 2.98 18.93 1.76
CA LYS A 115 1.77 19.15 0.95
C LYS A 115 1.85 18.46 -0.40
N LYS A 116 3.00 18.53 -1.07
CA LYS A 116 3.17 17.95 -2.41
C LYS A 116 3.10 16.43 -2.37
N LEU A 117 3.84 15.77 -1.47
CA LEU A 117 3.76 14.33 -1.29
C LEU A 117 2.33 13.85 -1.04
N LYS A 118 1.58 14.54 -0.18
CA LYS A 118 0.18 14.22 0.07
C LYS A 118 -0.68 14.38 -1.20
N GLN A 119 -0.51 15.49 -1.93
CA GLN A 119 -1.27 15.76 -3.15
C GLN A 119 -0.97 14.73 -4.24
N ASP A 120 0.29 14.32 -4.39
CA ASP A 120 0.69 13.31 -5.36
C ASP A 120 0.09 11.94 -5.01
N LEU A 121 0.14 11.51 -3.75
CA LEU A 121 -0.53 10.28 -3.31
C LEU A 121 -2.05 10.32 -3.57
N ILE A 122 -2.71 11.45 -3.29
CA ILE A 122 -4.14 11.63 -3.57
C ILE A 122 -4.42 11.57 -5.08
N ARG A 123 -3.55 12.14 -5.91
CA ARG A 123 -3.66 12.09 -7.38
C ARG A 123 -3.63 10.65 -7.90
N HIS A 124 -2.88 9.78 -7.22
CA HIS A 124 -2.82 8.35 -7.50
C HIS A 124 -3.86 7.53 -6.72
N ASP A 125 -4.96 8.15 -6.26
CA ASP A 125 -6.06 7.51 -5.52
C ASP A 125 -5.70 6.99 -4.10
N CYS A 126 -4.51 7.29 -3.57
CA CYS A 126 -4.17 7.03 -2.17
C CYS A 126 -4.73 8.14 -1.26
N VAL A 127 -6.03 8.04 -0.96
CA VAL A 127 -6.82 9.08 -0.27
C VAL A 127 -6.93 8.85 1.23
N PRO A 128 -7.27 9.88 2.03
CA PRO A 128 -7.60 9.71 3.44
C PRO A 128 -8.78 8.76 3.66
N ASN A 129 -8.73 7.94 4.73
CA ASN A 129 -9.78 6.96 5.08
C ASN A 129 -10.13 5.99 3.93
N LYS A 130 -9.12 5.61 3.14
CA LYS A 130 -9.25 4.85 1.89
C LYS A 130 -9.93 3.48 2.03
N THR A 131 -9.90 2.85 3.20
CA THR A 131 -10.33 1.45 3.41
C THR A 131 -11.67 1.10 2.76
N LYS A 132 -12.68 1.98 2.88
CA LYS A 132 -14.04 1.74 2.32
C LYS A 132 -14.26 2.29 0.92
N ILE A 133 -13.30 3.05 0.40
CA ILE A 133 -13.42 3.78 -0.87
C ILE A 133 -12.22 3.50 -1.78
N LEU A 134 -11.52 2.41 -1.51
CA LEU A 134 -10.32 2.01 -2.22
C LEU A 134 -10.64 1.80 -3.71
N ARG A 135 -9.87 2.45 -4.57
CA ARG A 135 -9.94 2.30 -6.02
C ARG A 135 -8.58 1.91 -6.56
N PHE A 136 -8.57 1.13 -7.63
CA PHE A 136 -7.33 0.77 -8.27
C PHE A 136 -6.75 1.98 -9.02
N PRO A 137 -5.47 2.35 -8.80
CA PRO A 137 -4.88 3.50 -9.47
C PRO A 137 -4.65 3.22 -10.97
N THR A 138 -4.63 4.27 -11.77
CA THR A 138 -4.24 4.16 -13.18
C THR A 138 -2.72 4.07 -13.26
N LEU A 139 -2.20 2.94 -13.73
CA LEU A 139 -0.78 2.65 -13.88
C LEU A 139 -0.50 2.07 -15.27
N GLU A 140 0.75 2.20 -15.72
CA GLU A 140 1.24 1.43 -16.87
C GLU A 140 1.21 -0.06 -16.55
N LYS A 141 0.89 -0.89 -17.55
CA LYS A 141 0.65 -2.33 -17.37
C LYS A 141 1.82 -3.04 -16.67
N GLU A 142 3.02 -2.68 -17.04
CA GLU A 142 4.27 -3.24 -16.50
C GLU A 142 4.46 -2.94 -15.00
N LEU A 143 3.85 -1.87 -14.50
CA LEU A 143 3.96 -1.42 -13.12
C LEU A 143 2.87 -2.00 -12.20
N VAL A 144 1.79 -2.52 -12.78
CA VAL A 144 0.61 -3.02 -12.03
C VAL A 144 1.00 -4.12 -11.04
N LYS A 145 1.81 -5.11 -11.48
CA LYS A 145 2.23 -6.20 -10.57
C LYS A 145 3.05 -5.70 -9.38
N HIS A 146 3.85 -4.66 -9.58
CA HIS A 146 4.67 -4.09 -8.51
C HIS A 146 3.81 -3.34 -7.49
N PHE A 147 2.78 -2.64 -7.95
CA PHE A 147 1.76 -2.03 -7.09
C PHE A 147 1.01 -3.12 -6.28
N ILE A 148 0.54 -4.19 -6.95
CA ILE A 148 -0.16 -5.30 -6.29
C ILE A 148 0.77 -5.96 -5.24
N ARG A 149 2.06 -6.16 -5.55
CA ARG A 149 3.03 -6.69 -4.57
C ARG A 149 3.12 -5.79 -3.33
N GLY A 150 3.28 -4.48 -3.50
CA GLY A 150 3.31 -3.55 -2.38
C GLY A 150 2.03 -3.60 -1.53
N TYR A 151 0.87 -3.68 -2.18
CA TYR A 151 -0.41 -3.83 -1.48
C TYR A 151 -0.51 -5.16 -0.73
N VAL A 152 -0.12 -6.26 -1.39
CA VAL A 152 -0.08 -7.60 -0.77
C VAL A 152 0.91 -7.64 0.40
N ASP A 153 2.04 -6.97 0.30
CA ASP A 153 3.03 -6.92 1.38
C ASP A 153 2.50 -6.21 2.62
N GLY A 154 1.70 -5.17 2.48
CA GLY A 154 0.99 -4.54 3.59
C GLY A 154 -0.18 -5.41 4.09
N ASP A 155 -1.29 -5.42 3.36
CA ASP A 155 -2.59 -5.98 3.79
C ASP A 155 -2.87 -7.40 3.31
N GLY A 156 -2.05 -8.00 2.44
CA GLY A 156 -2.27 -9.37 1.98
C GLY A 156 -1.86 -10.42 3.01
N CYS A 157 -2.51 -11.58 2.98
CA CYS A 157 -2.14 -12.75 3.76
C CYS A 157 -1.72 -13.89 2.83
N ILE A 158 -0.49 -14.36 2.97
CA ILE A 158 0.02 -15.55 2.28
C ILE A 158 0.18 -16.64 3.32
N THR A 159 -0.47 -17.80 3.08
CA THR A 159 -0.33 -18.97 3.97
C THR A 159 0.05 -20.21 3.16
N SER A 160 0.84 -21.08 3.79
CA SER A 160 1.20 -22.38 3.23
C SER A 160 1.04 -23.43 4.33
N HIS A 161 0.07 -24.33 4.18
CA HIS A 161 -0.28 -25.33 5.19
C HIS A 161 0.26 -26.73 4.89
N CYS A 162 1.05 -26.92 3.89
CA CYS A 162 1.86 -28.11 3.53
C CYS A 162 2.24 -28.04 2.04
N THR A 163 2.90 -29.08 1.55
CA THR A 163 3.58 -29.17 0.23
C THR A 163 2.74 -28.84 -1.01
N SER A 164 1.46 -28.54 -0.89
CA SER A 164 0.61 -28.23 -2.06
C SER A 164 -0.55 -27.25 -1.79
N LYS A 165 -0.66 -26.73 -0.56
CA LYS A 165 -1.78 -25.83 -0.19
C LYS A 165 -1.24 -24.46 0.15
N VAL A 166 -1.07 -23.62 -0.86
CA VAL A 166 -0.81 -22.20 -0.70
C VAL A 166 -2.10 -21.43 -0.90
N SER A 167 -2.30 -20.38 -0.13
CA SER A 167 -3.38 -19.42 -0.33
C SER A 167 -2.86 -17.99 -0.30
N LEU A 168 -3.52 -17.13 -1.07
CA LEU A 168 -3.36 -15.69 -1.07
C LEU A 168 -4.72 -15.07 -0.76
N GLU A 169 -4.77 -14.26 0.30
CA GLU A 169 -5.95 -13.50 0.67
C GLU A 169 -5.63 -12.00 0.62
N ILE A 170 -6.55 -11.22 0.06
CA ILE A 170 -6.43 -9.76 -0.07
C ILE A 170 -7.77 -9.15 0.35
N LEU A 171 -7.72 -8.14 1.23
CA LEU A 171 -8.89 -7.34 1.61
C LEU A 171 -8.95 -6.07 0.77
N GLY A 172 -10.16 -5.60 0.46
CA GLY A 172 -10.36 -4.37 -0.28
C GLY A 172 -11.83 -4.13 -0.64
N THR A 173 -12.12 -3.04 -1.34
CA THR A 173 -13.44 -2.85 -1.97
C THR A 173 -13.62 -3.85 -3.10
N LYS A 174 -14.86 -4.17 -3.44
CA LYS A 174 -15.15 -5.13 -4.53
C LYS A 174 -14.51 -4.67 -5.84
N GLU A 175 -14.64 -3.40 -6.16
CA GLU A 175 -14.10 -2.80 -7.38
C GLU A 175 -12.57 -2.91 -7.45
N PHE A 176 -11.88 -2.64 -6.34
CA PHE A 176 -10.43 -2.76 -6.26
C PHE A 176 -9.96 -4.21 -6.49
N LEU A 177 -10.63 -5.18 -5.87
CA LEU A 177 -10.30 -6.60 -6.00
C LEU A 177 -10.59 -7.14 -7.40
N ILE A 178 -11.65 -6.63 -8.06
CA ILE A 178 -11.97 -6.97 -9.47
C ILE A 178 -10.82 -6.57 -10.40
N GLU A 179 -10.21 -5.39 -10.21
CA GLU A 179 -9.10 -4.95 -11.06
C GLU A 179 -7.86 -5.85 -10.88
N ILE A 180 -7.59 -6.34 -9.66
CA ILE A 180 -6.53 -7.33 -9.43
C ILE A 180 -6.83 -8.63 -10.21
N LEU A 181 -8.06 -9.15 -10.12
CA LEU A 181 -8.44 -10.39 -10.83
C LEU A 181 -8.37 -10.22 -12.35
N LYS A 182 -8.81 -9.08 -12.88
CA LYS A 182 -8.71 -8.75 -14.31
C LYS A 182 -7.26 -8.72 -14.79
N PHE A 183 -6.36 -8.16 -14.02
CA PHE A 183 -4.94 -8.13 -14.35
C PHE A 183 -4.37 -9.54 -14.54
N TYR A 184 -4.80 -10.49 -13.70
CA TYR A 184 -4.40 -11.89 -13.77
C TYR A 184 -5.31 -12.77 -14.66
N ASN A 185 -6.24 -12.20 -15.42
CA ASN A 185 -7.22 -12.91 -16.26
C ASN A 185 -8.00 -13.99 -15.49
N LEU A 186 -8.39 -13.69 -14.25
CA LEU A 186 -9.17 -14.57 -13.38
C LEU A 186 -10.64 -14.15 -13.36
N GLU A 187 -11.55 -15.14 -13.30
CA GLU A 187 -12.99 -14.88 -13.21
C GLU A 187 -13.35 -14.19 -11.89
N THR A 188 -14.06 -13.06 -11.96
CA THR A 188 -14.28 -12.19 -10.81
C THR A 188 -15.21 -12.77 -9.76
N ASP A 189 -16.24 -13.50 -10.16
CA ASP A 189 -17.31 -13.93 -9.24
C ASP A 189 -16.94 -15.14 -8.36
N LYS A 190 -15.86 -15.84 -8.69
CA LYS A 190 -15.46 -17.06 -7.97
C LYS A 190 -14.58 -16.83 -6.74
N TYR A 191 -13.89 -15.69 -6.69
CA TYR A 191 -12.79 -15.48 -5.74
C TYR A 191 -13.01 -14.33 -4.76
N ILE A 192 -14.13 -13.59 -4.90
CA ILE A 192 -14.47 -12.47 -4.03
C ILE A 192 -15.61 -12.87 -3.09
N TYR A 193 -15.34 -12.75 -1.80
CA TYR A 193 -16.28 -13.04 -0.72
C TYR A 193 -16.66 -11.75 -0.01
N SER A 194 -17.96 -11.45 0.08
CA SER A 194 -18.47 -10.28 0.77
C SER A 194 -18.80 -10.61 2.22
N PHE A 195 -18.50 -9.69 3.14
CA PHE A 195 -18.94 -9.79 4.53
C PHE A 195 -20.28 -9.09 4.71
N LYS A 196 -21.19 -9.69 5.50
CA LYS A 196 -22.45 -9.04 5.87
C LYS A 196 -22.18 -7.69 6.54
N HIS A 197 -22.87 -6.65 6.11
CA HIS A 197 -22.79 -5.30 6.68
C HIS A 197 -21.39 -4.63 6.57
N SER A 198 -20.58 -4.99 5.57
CA SER A 198 -19.27 -4.40 5.33
C SER A 198 -19.07 -4.03 3.85
N ASP A 199 -18.48 -2.87 3.62
CA ASP A 199 -18.02 -2.46 2.29
C ASP A 199 -16.68 -3.13 1.89
N ILE A 200 -16.08 -3.86 2.83
CA ILE A 200 -14.84 -4.62 2.62
C ILE A 200 -15.19 -6.02 2.13
N ASN A 201 -14.44 -6.45 1.13
CA ASN A 201 -14.53 -7.78 0.55
C ASN A 201 -13.18 -8.49 0.72
N ARG A 202 -13.20 -9.79 0.58
CA ARG A 202 -12.01 -10.65 0.64
C ARG A 202 -11.85 -11.41 -0.67
N LEU A 203 -10.74 -11.20 -1.35
CA LEU A 203 -10.28 -12.05 -2.44
C LEU A 203 -9.51 -13.22 -1.86
N VAL A 204 -9.82 -14.44 -2.29
CA VAL A 204 -9.15 -15.67 -1.86
C VAL A 204 -8.77 -16.51 -3.08
N LEU A 205 -7.48 -16.69 -3.29
CA LEU A 205 -6.93 -17.63 -4.24
C LEU A 205 -6.29 -18.80 -3.49
N THR A 206 -6.38 -20.00 -4.04
CA THR A 206 -5.81 -21.22 -3.45
C THR A 206 -5.09 -22.08 -4.49
N GLY A 207 -4.18 -22.93 -4.01
CA GLY A 207 -3.48 -23.90 -4.85
C GLY A 207 -2.65 -23.27 -5.94
N ILE A 208 -2.66 -23.85 -7.13
CA ILE A 208 -1.81 -23.40 -8.26
C ILE A 208 -2.11 -21.97 -8.70
N LYS A 209 -3.37 -21.50 -8.59
CA LYS A 209 -3.72 -20.11 -8.93
C LYS A 209 -3.09 -19.12 -7.96
N ALA A 210 -3.17 -19.39 -6.66
CA ALA A 210 -2.49 -18.59 -5.66
C ALA A 210 -0.98 -18.59 -5.88
N PHE A 211 -0.41 -19.77 -6.15
CA PHE A 211 1.02 -19.91 -6.43
C PHE A 211 1.45 -19.08 -7.63
N ASN A 212 0.73 -19.14 -8.75
CA ASN A 212 1.09 -18.41 -9.97
C ASN A 212 1.06 -16.90 -9.76
N VAL A 213 0.06 -16.39 -9.03
CA VAL A 213 0.00 -14.97 -8.68
C VAL A 213 1.16 -14.59 -7.76
N ILE A 214 1.39 -15.34 -6.69
CA ILE A 214 2.48 -15.06 -5.75
C ILE A 214 3.84 -15.14 -6.46
N LYS A 215 4.03 -16.13 -7.34
CA LYS A 215 5.25 -16.27 -8.14
C LYS A 215 5.48 -15.02 -9.01
N ASP A 216 4.48 -14.54 -9.74
CA ASP A 216 4.59 -13.33 -10.55
C ASP A 216 4.93 -12.09 -9.71
N LEU A 217 4.35 -12.00 -8.50
CA LEU A 217 4.62 -10.89 -7.59
C LEU A 217 6.07 -10.86 -7.07
N TYR A 218 6.67 -12.04 -6.81
CA TYR A 218 7.96 -12.10 -6.13
C TYR A 218 9.13 -12.53 -7.01
N ASP A 219 8.91 -13.24 -8.12
CA ASP A 219 9.99 -13.62 -9.04
C ASP A 219 10.63 -12.36 -9.65
N ASN A 220 11.96 -12.32 -9.57
CA ASN A 220 12.77 -11.21 -10.09
C ASN A 220 12.38 -9.83 -9.51
N SER A 221 11.80 -9.80 -8.31
CA SER A 221 11.48 -8.55 -7.63
C SER A 221 12.69 -7.98 -6.91
N ASN A 222 12.90 -6.65 -7.02
CA ASN A 222 14.01 -5.96 -6.35
C ASN A 222 13.59 -5.38 -4.99
N ILE A 223 12.29 -5.28 -4.72
CA ILE A 223 11.76 -4.74 -3.47
C ILE A 223 10.57 -5.56 -2.98
N TYR A 224 10.57 -5.94 -1.72
CA TYR A 224 9.57 -6.78 -1.08
C TYR A 224 9.64 -6.68 0.44
N LEU A 225 8.62 -7.18 1.13
CA LEU A 225 8.63 -7.37 2.58
C LEU A 225 9.27 -8.72 2.91
N ASP A 226 10.42 -8.70 3.60
CA ASP A 226 11.29 -9.86 3.84
C ASP A 226 10.54 -11.11 4.34
N ARG A 227 9.65 -10.96 5.32
CA ARG A 227 8.90 -12.09 5.89
C ARG A 227 8.00 -12.79 4.87
N LYS A 228 7.43 -12.06 3.89
CA LYS A 228 6.58 -12.63 2.85
C LYS A 228 7.39 -13.23 1.72
N PHE A 229 8.47 -12.57 1.32
CA PHE A 229 9.42 -13.10 0.36
C PHE A 229 10.09 -14.39 0.86
N ASN A 230 10.49 -14.43 2.14
CA ASN A 230 11.05 -15.62 2.77
C ASN A 230 10.02 -16.77 2.82
N LEU A 231 8.73 -16.46 3.04
CA LEU A 231 7.68 -17.45 2.95
C LEU A 231 7.51 -17.98 1.53
N TYR A 232 7.51 -17.11 0.51
CA TYR A 232 7.49 -17.50 -0.90
C TYR A 232 8.65 -18.44 -1.21
N ASN A 233 9.89 -18.12 -0.83
CA ASN A 233 11.06 -18.93 -1.09
C ASN A 233 11.00 -20.33 -0.44
N LYS A 234 10.29 -20.49 0.68
CA LYS A 234 10.10 -21.80 1.34
C LYS A 234 9.19 -22.72 0.55
N PHE A 235 8.13 -22.22 -0.07
CA PHE A 235 7.20 -23.09 -0.78
C PHE A 235 7.39 -23.12 -2.31
N ALA A 236 8.06 -22.13 -2.91
CA ALA A 236 8.26 -22.07 -4.35
C ALA A 236 8.92 -23.34 -4.95
N PRO A 237 9.94 -23.97 -4.31
CA PRO A 237 10.51 -25.21 -4.81
C PRO A 237 9.51 -26.37 -4.89
N LEU A 238 8.50 -26.38 -4.03
CA LEU A 238 7.48 -27.45 -3.96
C LEU A 238 6.51 -27.44 -5.15
N PHE A 239 6.49 -26.36 -5.93
CA PHE A 239 5.63 -26.18 -7.11
C PHE A 239 6.39 -26.25 -8.44
N ARG A 240 7.74 -26.28 -8.42
CA ARG A 240 8.57 -26.32 -9.64
C ARG A 240 8.48 -27.65 -10.40
N ASN A 241 8.00 -28.71 -9.73
CA ASN A 241 7.93 -30.07 -10.28
C ASN A 241 6.49 -30.52 -10.56
N LYS A 242 5.55 -29.60 -10.65
CA LYS A 242 4.15 -29.85 -11.01
C LYS A 242 3.76 -29.01 -12.22
#